data_8d01042795e4a7e6a7b6f4eccf00ac97
#
_entry.id   8d01042795e4a7e6a7b6f4eccf00ac97
#
_cell.length_a   1.000
_cell.length_b   1.000
_cell.length_c   1.000
_cell.angle_alpha   90.00
_cell.angle_beta   90.00
_cell.angle_gamma   90.00
#
_symmetry.space_group_name_H-M   'P 1'
#
loop_
_entity.id
_entity.type
_entity.pdbx_description
1 polymer ?
#
loop_
_entity_poly.entity_id
_entity_poly.type
_entity_poly.pdbx_seq_one_letter_code
_entity_poly.pdbx_strand_id
1 'polypeptide(L)'
;MTRFDAIRCVGRIAVLAGMLLAAPGFAEVNFAGVWDMTLTEDFPDRLPGPELGDYAGLPLNANDRARAQSWNASILSLPDYQCRVHPSDYANSFAGIRMWHEIDTTTQQLIAIHIQHFAWNTQRTIWMDGRPHPHEMAEHTSMGFSTGEWVGNTLKVTTTHLKEGWLRRNGVARSDAATVTEHFIRHGDHLTWSVFVQDPKYLEEPFFRNRDYTLAETGVLGAYPCESVVEVVLPEQGYFPHYLPGQNPFLIEYARNHKIPSEAAMGGAATMYPEYRKRLAQLPPP
;
A
#
# COMPACT_ATOMS: atom_id res chain seq x y z
N MET A 1 -57.91 -22.17 32.88
CA MET A 1 -56.46 -22.25 32.52
C MET A 1 -55.72 -22.78 33.73
N THR A 2 -55.24 -24.00 33.67
CA THR A 2 -54.55 -24.67 34.75
C THR A 2 -53.07 -24.21 34.79
N ARG A 3 -52.44 -24.25 35.99
CA ARG A 3 -51.02 -23.86 36.18
C ARG A 3 -50.06 -24.56 35.18
N PHE A 4 -50.41 -25.67 34.62
CA PHE A 4 -49.65 -26.42 33.63
C PHE A 4 -49.61 -25.74 32.26
N ASP A 5 -50.66 -25.04 31.85
CA ASP A 5 -50.70 -24.35 30.55
C ASP A 5 -49.88 -23.07 30.55
N ALA A 6 -49.79 -22.39 31.70
CA ALA A 6 -48.94 -21.20 31.85
C ALA A 6 -47.44 -21.53 31.76
N ILE A 7 -47.00 -22.67 32.32
CA ILE A 7 -45.58 -23.11 32.25
C ILE A 7 -45.19 -23.51 30.82
N ARG A 8 -46.10 -24.13 30.06
CA ARG A 8 -45.84 -24.48 28.65
C ARG A 8 -45.77 -23.24 27.73
N CYS A 9 -46.56 -22.22 27.99
CA CYS A 9 -46.47 -20.95 27.23
C CYS A 9 -45.20 -20.19 27.52
N VAL A 10 -44.76 -20.10 28.78
CA VAL A 10 -43.51 -19.43 29.16
C VAL A 10 -42.29 -20.15 28.57
N GLY A 11 -42.27 -21.49 28.56
CA GLY A 11 -41.18 -22.26 27.94
C GLY A 11 -41.07 -22.05 26.42
N ARG A 12 -42.20 -21.94 25.71
CA ARG A 12 -42.21 -21.67 24.27
C ARG A 12 -41.78 -20.25 23.91
N ILE A 13 -42.15 -19.27 24.73
CA ILE A 13 -41.71 -17.87 24.55
C ILE A 13 -40.19 -17.73 24.81
N ALA A 14 -39.65 -18.42 25.83
CA ALA A 14 -38.21 -18.40 26.12
C ALA A 14 -37.38 -19.03 24.99
N VAL A 15 -37.87 -20.10 24.35
CA VAL A 15 -37.18 -20.72 23.19
C VAL A 15 -37.28 -19.83 21.94
N LEU A 16 -38.39 -19.14 21.70
CA LEU A 16 -38.49 -18.17 20.61
C LEU A 16 -37.64 -16.92 20.85
N ALA A 17 -37.54 -16.42 22.07
CA ALA A 17 -36.69 -15.28 22.42
C ALA A 17 -35.19 -15.63 22.29
N GLY A 18 -34.80 -16.87 22.58
CA GLY A 18 -33.40 -17.33 22.37
C GLY A 18 -33.00 -17.42 20.89
N MET A 19 -33.93 -17.69 19.98
CA MET A 19 -33.67 -17.73 18.53
C MET A 19 -33.54 -16.32 17.89
N LEU A 20 -34.10 -15.30 18.53
CA LEU A 20 -34.02 -13.91 18.04
C LEU A 20 -32.72 -13.20 18.43
N LEU A 21 -31.86 -13.81 19.29
CA LEU A 21 -30.60 -13.27 19.71
C LEU A 21 -29.37 -13.86 18.95
N ALA A 22 -29.61 -14.70 17.94
CA ALA A 22 -28.53 -15.06 17.02
C ALA A 22 -28.17 -13.81 16.21
N ALA A 23 -27.16 -13.08 16.65
CA ALA A 23 -26.55 -12.07 15.82
C ALA A 23 -26.24 -12.69 14.46
N PRO A 24 -26.56 -12.02 13.34
CA PRO A 24 -26.14 -12.52 12.04
C PRO A 24 -24.62 -12.68 12.08
N GLY A 25 -24.14 -13.91 12.05
CA GLY A 25 -22.74 -14.18 11.83
C GLY A 25 -22.43 -13.67 10.43
N PHE A 26 -21.70 -12.58 10.32
CA PHE A 26 -21.15 -12.17 9.04
C PHE A 26 -20.20 -13.30 8.59
N ALA A 27 -20.50 -13.92 7.46
CA ALA A 27 -19.57 -14.86 6.87
C ALA A 27 -18.31 -14.07 6.47
N GLU A 28 -17.17 -14.51 6.97
CA GLU A 28 -15.89 -13.93 6.58
C GLU A 28 -15.74 -14.00 5.06
N VAL A 29 -15.33 -12.87 4.45
CA VAL A 29 -15.11 -12.82 3.01
C VAL A 29 -13.87 -13.63 2.65
N ASN A 30 -14.03 -14.61 1.76
CA ASN A 30 -12.91 -15.42 1.30
C ASN A 30 -12.07 -14.64 0.28
N PHE A 31 -10.81 -14.33 0.60
CA PHE A 31 -9.84 -13.70 -0.29
C PHE A 31 -8.89 -14.71 -0.96
N ALA A 32 -8.98 -16.00 -0.63
CA ALA A 32 -8.07 -17.00 -1.18
C ALA A 32 -8.18 -17.08 -2.71
N GLY A 33 -7.05 -17.13 -3.39
CA GLY A 33 -6.96 -17.21 -4.84
C GLY A 33 -5.76 -16.46 -5.39
N VAL A 34 -5.62 -16.49 -6.70
CA VAL A 34 -4.69 -15.65 -7.46
C VAL A 34 -5.48 -14.50 -8.06
N TRP A 35 -4.95 -13.31 -7.92
CA TRP A 35 -5.59 -12.07 -8.33
C TRP A 35 -4.69 -11.35 -9.32
N ASP A 36 -5.15 -11.18 -10.55
CA ASP A 36 -4.46 -10.43 -11.59
C ASP A 36 -4.77 -8.95 -11.47
N MET A 37 -3.74 -8.11 -11.49
CA MET A 37 -3.90 -6.66 -11.38
C MET A 37 -4.57 -6.11 -12.63
N THR A 38 -5.63 -5.32 -12.45
CA THR A 38 -6.26 -4.55 -13.52
C THR A 38 -5.38 -3.37 -13.88
N LEU A 39 -4.96 -3.29 -15.15
CA LEU A 39 -4.21 -2.16 -15.68
C LEU A 39 -5.15 -0.99 -15.95
N THR A 40 -4.74 0.18 -15.51
CA THR A 40 -5.46 1.47 -15.68
C THR A 40 -4.56 2.49 -16.34
N GLU A 41 -5.10 3.68 -16.69
CA GLU A 41 -4.35 4.75 -17.36
C GLU A 41 -3.12 5.23 -16.56
N ASP A 42 -3.09 5.04 -15.23
CA ASP A 42 -1.95 5.40 -14.37
C ASP A 42 -0.80 4.37 -14.42
N PHE A 43 -0.90 3.34 -15.28
CA PHE A 43 0.15 2.33 -15.43
C PHE A 43 1.54 2.91 -15.75
N PRO A 44 1.69 3.95 -16.62
CA PRO A 44 2.99 4.56 -16.87
C PRO A 44 3.65 5.15 -15.61
N ASP A 45 2.85 5.63 -14.65
CA ASP A 45 3.35 6.13 -13.37
C ASP A 45 3.88 5.03 -12.44
N ARG A 46 3.60 3.77 -12.76
CA ARG A 46 4.02 2.60 -11.99
C ARG A 46 5.28 1.96 -12.57
N LEU A 47 5.30 1.77 -13.88
CA LEU A 47 6.40 1.18 -14.65
C LEU A 47 6.57 1.94 -15.99
N PRO A 48 7.64 2.69 -16.16
CA PRO A 48 8.90 2.78 -15.41
C PRO A 48 8.87 3.64 -14.14
N GLY A 49 7.77 4.25 -13.81
CA GLY A 49 7.59 5.19 -12.73
C GLY A 49 7.43 6.62 -13.24
N PRO A 50 6.96 7.56 -12.37
CA PRO A 50 6.76 8.94 -12.75
C PRO A 50 8.08 9.64 -13.03
N GLU A 51 8.05 10.70 -13.85
CA GLU A 51 9.22 11.51 -14.17
C GLU A 51 9.73 12.26 -12.94
N LEU A 52 11.02 12.60 -12.95
CA LEU A 52 11.63 13.41 -11.89
C LEU A 52 11.01 14.82 -11.89
N GLY A 53 10.71 15.32 -10.70
CA GLY A 53 10.04 16.62 -10.55
C GLY A 53 8.51 16.58 -10.67
N ASP A 54 7.91 15.41 -10.94
CA ASP A 54 6.45 15.23 -10.88
C ASP A 54 6.01 14.96 -9.43
N TYR A 55 5.69 16.04 -8.74
CA TYR A 55 5.18 16.03 -7.37
C TYR A 55 3.76 16.62 -7.25
N ALA A 56 3.10 16.91 -8.38
CA ALA A 56 1.77 17.48 -8.39
C ALA A 56 0.79 16.60 -7.61
N GLY A 57 -0.01 17.21 -6.73
CA GLY A 57 -1.01 16.51 -5.92
C GLY A 57 -0.45 15.68 -4.75
N LEU A 58 0.86 15.57 -4.60
CA LEU A 58 1.45 14.78 -3.51
C LEU A 58 1.57 15.59 -2.23
N PRO A 59 1.18 15.03 -1.06
CA PRO A 59 1.19 15.73 0.22
C PRO A 59 2.58 15.74 0.88
N LEU A 60 3.62 16.10 0.12
CA LEU A 60 5.01 16.09 0.58
C LEU A 60 5.29 17.27 1.50
N ASN A 61 5.80 17.02 2.69
CA ASN A 61 6.39 18.08 3.49
C ASN A 61 7.80 18.47 3.01
N ALA A 62 8.45 19.44 3.68
CA ALA A 62 9.77 19.93 3.30
C ALA A 62 10.84 18.83 3.33
N ASN A 63 10.75 17.86 4.24
CA ASN A 63 11.75 16.80 4.38
C ASN A 63 11.68 15.82 3.20
N ASP A 64 10.47 15.32 2.85
CA ASP A 64 10.35 14.41 1.71
C ASP A 64 10.62 15.12 0.39
N ARG A 65 10.23 16.40 0.27
CA ARG A 65 10.58 17.22 -0.90
C ARG A 65 12.10 17.30 -1.10
N ALA A 66 12.86 17.58 -0.04
CA ALA A 66 14.33 17.61 -0.10
C ALA A 66 14.90 16.23 -0.47
N ARG A 67 14.30 15.15 0.07
CA ARG A 67 14.65 13.76 -0.22
C ARG A 67 14.41 13.43 -1.70
N ALA A 68 13.23 13.75 -2.22
CA ALA A 68 12.87 13.51 -3.61
C ALA A 68 13.73 14.34 -4.59
N GLN A 69 14.04 15.58 -4.26
CA GLN A 69 14.92 16.43 -5.08
C GLN A 69 16.37 15.95 -5.11
N SER A 70 16.84 15.24 -4.09
CA SER A 70 18.18 14.65 -4.08
C SER A 70 18.30 13.36 -4.88
N TRP A 71 17.20 12.85 -5.40
CA TRP A 71 17.15 11.54 -6.07
C TRP A 71 18.05 11.48 -7.30
N ASN A 72 18.90 10.45 -7.35
CA ASN A 72 19.71 10.10 -8.50
C ASN A 72 19.36 8.68 -8.95
N ALA A 73 18.78 8.56 -10.14
CA ALA A 73 18.31 7.28 -10.67
C ALA A 73 19.44 6.23 -10.84
N SER A 74 20.71 6.65 -10.91
CA SER A 74 21.86 5.74 -10.98
C SER A 74 21.93 4.77 -9.80
N ILE A 75 21.28 5.11 -8.67
CA ILE A 75 21.22 4.21 -7.52
C ILE A 75 20.57 2.87 -7.88
N LEU A 76 19.63 2.85 -8.85
CA LEU A 76 18.92 1.65 -9.29
C LEU A 76 19.82 0.65 -10.01
N SER A 77 20.97 1.10 -10.54
CA SER A 77 21.97 0.25 -11.19
C SER A 77 22.99 -0.35 -10.20
N LEU A 78 22.92 0.04 -8.92
CA LEU A 78 23.77 -0.59 -7.90
C LEU A 78 23.22 -1.98 -7.55
N PRO A 79 24.08 -3.02 -7.43
CA PRO A 79 23.63 -4.38 -7.13
C PRO A 79 22.72 -4.49 -5.90
N ASP A 80 22.97 -3.70 -4.86
CA ASP A 80 22.17 -3.66 -3.63
C ASP A 80 20.73 -3.13 -3.85
N TYR A 81 20.46 -2.47 -4.98
CA TYR A 81 19.16 -1.90 -5.31
C TYR A 81 18.40 -2.64 -6.39
N GLN A 82 19.08 -3.43 -7.24
CA GLN A 82 18.44 -4.11 -8.37
C GLN A 82 17.38 -5.13 -7.94
N CYS A 83 17.69 -5.92 -6.88
CA CYS A 83 16.78 -6.92 -6.34
C CYS A 83 16.27 -6.57 -4.94
N ARG A 84 16.29 -5.30 -4.58
CA ARG A 84 15.82 -4.86 -3.28
C ARG A 84 14.33 -5.11 -3.11
N VAL A 85 13.98 -5.85 -2.06
CA VAL A 85 12.60 -6.08 -1.68
C VAL A 85 11.93 -4.75 -1.34
N HIS A 86 10.81 -4.46 -1.99
CA HIS A 86 10.01 -3.28 -1.70
C HIS A 86 9.03 -3.53 -0.55
N PRO A 87 8.70 -2.51 0.23
CA PRO A 87 7.67 -2.60 1.26
C PRO A 87 6.30 -2.99 0.69
N SER A 88 5.48 -3.61 1.56
CA SER A 88 4.19 -4.17 1.17
C SER A 88 3.24 -3.15 0.53
N ASP A 89 3.27 -1.90 0.99
CA ASP A 89 2.47 -0.81 0.49
C ASP A 89 2.87 -0.35 -0.92
N TYR A 90 4.12 -0.61 -1.34
CA TYR A 90 4.60 -0.35 -2.70
C TYR A 90 4.53 -1.60 -3.58
N ALA A 91 4.78 -2.79 -3.03
CA ALA A 91 4.78 -4.05 -3.77
C ALA A 91 3.43 -4.36 -4.44
N ASN A 92 2.31 -3.85 -3.92
CA ASN A 92 1.00 -3.93 -4.54
C ASN A 92 0.86 -3.16 -5.87
N SER A 93 1.87 -2.39 -6.25
CA SER A 93 1.86 -1.61 -7.51
C SER A 93 2.32 -2.42 -8.72
N PHE A 94 2.73 -3.68 -8.53
CA PHE A 94 3.31 -4.52 -9.58
C PHE A 94 2.56 -5.84 -9.69
N ALA A 95 1.96 -6.11 -10.84
CA ALA A 95 1.39 -7.38 -11.24
C ALA A 95 0.46 -8.05 -10.20
N GLY A 96 0.22 -9.33 -10.37
CA GLY A 96 -0.71 -10.10 -9.56
C GLY A 96 -0.22 -10.46 -8.16
N ILE A 97 -1.17 -10.93 -7.36
CA ILE A 97 -0.93 -11.42 -6.00
C ILE A 97 -1.61 -12.79 -5.83
N ARG A 98 -1.10 -13.57 -4.89
CA ARG A 98 -1.76 -14.77 -4.38
C ARG A 98 -2.10 -14.58 -2.92
N MET A 99 -3.34 -14.89 -2.54
CA MET A 99 -3.79 -14.84 -1.17
C MET A 99 -4.23 -16.24 -0.70
N TRP A 100 -3.95 -16.56 0.57
CA TRP A 100 -4.46 -17.77 1.21
C TRP A 100 -4.68 -17.54 2.70
N HIS A 101 -5.49 -18.39 3.31
CA HIS A 101 -5.84 -18.32 4.71
C HIS A 101 -5.10 -19.39 5.51
N GLU A 102 -4.63 -19.01 6.70
CA GLU A 102 -4.13 -19.91 7.72
C GLU A 102 -5.24 -20.07 8.78
N ILE A 103 -5.69 -21.31 8.97
CA ILE A 103 -6.81 -21.64 9.87
C ILE A 103 -6.29 -22.60 10.94
N ASP A 104 -6.63 -22.32 12.20
CA ASP A 104 -6.38 -23.25 13.29
C ASP A 104 -7.19 -24.54 13.05
N THR A 105 -6.50 -25.67 13.01
CA THR A 105 -7.11 -26.97 12.68
C THR A 105 -8.06 -27.48 13.74
N THR A 106 -7.93 -27.00 14.99
CA THR A 106 -8.75 -27.43 16.13
C THR A 106 -9.97 -26.54 16.30
N THR A 107 -9.76 -25.22 16.28
CA THR A 107 -10.83 -24.24 16.53
C THR A 107 -11.53 -23.77 15.27
N GLN A 108 -10.96 -24.02 14.09
CA GLN A 108 -11.40 -23.54 12.78
C GLN A 108 -11.42 -22.01 12.66
N GLN A 109 -10.68 -21.31 13.54
CA GLN A 109 -10.54 -19.87 13.51
C GLN A 109 -9.50 -19.44 12.51
N LEU A 110 -9.74 -18.32 11.82
CA LEU A 110 -8.77 -17.67 10.95
C LEU A 110 -7.67 -17.04 11.79
N ILE A 111 -6.43 -17.54 11.64
CA ILE A 111 -5.24 -17.05 12.35
C ILE A 111 -4.59 -15.92 11.56
N ALA A 112 -4.44 -16.13 10.24
CA ALA A 112 -3.76 -15.18 9.37
C ALA A 112 -4.25 -15.25 7.93
N ILE A 113 -4.08 -14.15 7.22
CA ILE A 113 -4.18 -14.07 5.75
C ILE A 113 -2.77 -13.79 5.23
N HIS A 114 -2.32 -14.63 4.31
CA HIS A 114 -1.03 -14.46 3.66
C HIS A 114 -1.22 -13.88 2.28
N ILE A 115 -0.30 -12.99 1.89
CA ILE A 115 -0.23 -12.41 0.55
C ILE A 115 1.16 -12.67 -0.01
N GLN A 116 1.22 -13.34 -1.17
CA GLN A 116 2.42 -13.44 -1.99
C GLN A 116 2.30 -12.46 -3.14
N HIS A 117 3.27 -11.57 -3.28
CA HIS A 117 3.37 -10.66 -4.42
C HIS A 117 4.17 -11.32 -5.54
N PHE A 118 3.75 -11.11 -6.78
CA PHE A 118 4.51 -11.56 -7.96
C PHE A 118 5.91 -10.95 -7.98
N ALA A 119 6.01 -9.63 -7.74
CA ALA A 119 7.28 -8.93 -7.72
C ALA A 119 8.18 -9.44 -6.59
N TRP A 120 9.38 -9.91 -6.96
CA TRP A 120 10.41 -10.46 -6.06
C TRP A 120 9.95 -11.63 -5.19
N ASN A 121 8.83 -12.24 -5.51
CA ASN A 121 8.27 -13.39 -4.79
C ASN A 121 8.15 -13.17 -3.28
N THR A 122 7.83 -11.95 -2.86
CA THR A 122 7.76 -11.56 -1.45
C THR A 122 6.48 -12.05 -0.81
N GLN A 123 6.55 -12.42 0.46
CA GLN A 123 5.40 -12.87 1.23
C GLN A 123 5.15 -11.94 2.43
N ARG A 124 3.88 -11.73 2.73
CA ARG A 124 3.40 -10.93 3.84
C ARG A 124 2.36 -11.71 4.63
N THR A 125 2.38 -11.57 5.95
CA THR A 125 1.37 -12.13 6.85
C THR A 125 0.55 -11.03 7.48
N ILE A 126 -0.76 -11.15 7.44
CA ILE A 126 -1.74 -10.30 8.14
C ILE A 126 -2.34 -11.15 9.25
N TRP A 127 -2.04 -10.82 10.49
CA TRP A 127 -2.53 -11.55 11.65
C TRP A 127 -3.98 -11.18 11.95
N MET A 128 -4.83 -12.21 12.12
CA MET A 128 -6.28 -12.05 12.34
C MET A 128 -6.71 -12.45 13.77
N ASP A 129 -5.77 -12.84 14.62
CA ASP A 129 -6.00 -13.35 15.97
C ASP A 129 -6.04 -12.25 17.06
N GLY A 130 -6.03 -10.99 16.65
CA GLY A 130 -6.13 -9.85 17.58
C GLY A 130 -4.87 -9.55 18.36
N ARG A 131 -3.72 -10.12 17.98
CA ARG A 131 -2.44 -9.84 18.65
C ARG A 131 -2.05 -8.36 18.53
N PRO A 132 -1.39 -7.78 19.57
CA PRO A 132 -0.94 -6.40 19.52
C PRO A 132 0.24 -6.23 18.56
N HIS A 133 0.43 -5.00 18.08
CA HIS A 133 1.63 -4.63 17.36
C HIS A 133 2.86 -4.69 18.28
N PRO A 134 4.06 -4.95 17.71
CA PRO A 134 5.31 -4.94 18.47
C PRO A 134 5.57 -3.58 19.13
N HIS A 135 6.44 -3.57 20.13
CA HIS A 135 6.91 -2.33 20.74
C HIS A 135 7.61 -1.45 19.70
N GLU A 136 7.50 -0.13 19.83
CA GLU A 136 8.07 0.85 18.88
C GLU A 136 9.56 0.67 18.56
N MET A 137 10.32 0.08 19.48
CA MET A 137 11.75 -0.22 19.32
C MET A 137 12.02 -1.57 18.63
N ALA A 138 10.99 -2.29 18.20
CA ALA A 138 11.17 -3.55 17.50
C ALA A 138 11.77 -3.33 16.09
N GLU A 139 12.39 -4.37 15.55
CA GLU A 139 13.04 -4.31 14.24
C GLU A 139 12.02 -4.03 13.12
N HIS A 140 12.37 -3.10 12.24
CA HIS A 140 11.60 -2.81 11.03
C HIS A 140 11.98 -3.77 9.91
N THR A 141 10.98 -4.25 9.19
CA THR A 141 11.14 -5.16 8.04
C THR A 141 10.56 -4.57 6.76
N SER A 142 10.88 -5.15 5.61
CA SER A 142 10.30 -4.70 4.34
C SER A 142 8.79 -4.93 4.27
N MET A 143 8.27 -6.00 4.90
CA MET A 143 6.84 -6.29 4.93
C MET A 143 6.11 -5.69 6.13
N GLY A 144 6.85 -5.18 7.12
CA GLY A 144 6.29 -4.65 8.36
C GLY A 144 5.65 -5.72 9.24
N PHE A 145 4.86 -5.28 10.19
CA PHE A 145 3.98 -6.11 11.02
C PHE A 145 2.53 -5.68 10.78
N SER A 146 1.69 -6.62 10.36
CA SER A 146 0.32 -6.34 9.94
C SER A 146 -0.68 -7.11 10.78
N THR A 147 -1.71 -6.42 11.25
CA THR A 147 -2.91 -7.02 11.86
C THR A 147 -4.14 -6.65 11.07
N GLY A 148 -5.11 -7.54 11.00
CA GLY A 148 -6.37 -7.34 10.31
C GLY A 148 -7.57 -7.42 11.26
N GLU A 149 -8.60 -6.68 10.92
CA GLU A 149 -9.92 -6.73 11.56
C GLU A 149 -11.02 -6.62 10.52
N TRP A 150 -12.16 -7.25 10.78
CA TRP A 150 -13.33 -7.15 9.92
C TRP A 150 -14.17 -5.93 10.29
N VAL A 151 -14.44 -5.09 9.29
CA VAL A 151 -15.40 -3.96 9.40
C VAL A 151 -16.54 -4.24 8.40
N GLY A 152 -17.56 -4.91 8.85
CA GLY A 152 -18.58 -5.48 7.96
C GLY A 152 -17.96 -6.52 7.01
N ASN A 153 -18.07 -6.31 5.71
CA ASN A 153 -17.48 -7.17 4.67
C ASN A 153 -16.11 -6.69 4.18
N THR A 154 -15.54 -5.68 4.82
CA THR A 154 -14.24 -5.13 4.48
C THR A 154 -13.18 -5.63 5.45
N LEU A 155 -12.10 -6.18 4.95
CA LEU A 155 -10.90 -6.44 5.76
C LEU A 155 -10.11 -5.13 5.87
N LYS A 156 -10.04 -4.58 7.07
CA LYS A 156 -9.17 -3.46 7.41
C LYS A 156 -7.87 -4.00 7.99
N VAL A 157 -6.75 -3.54 7.45
CA VAL A 157 -5.41 -3.96 7.87
C VAL A 157 -4.63 -2.74 8.33
N THR A 158 -3.93 -2.87 9.46
CA THR A 158 -2.99 -1.87 9.96
C THR A 158 -1.58 -2.45 9.91
N THR A 159 -0.63 -1.70 9.34
CA THR A 159 0.77 -2.12 9.23
C THR A 159 1.69 -1.06 9.79
N THR A 160 2.60 -1.49 10.66
CA THR A 160 3.67 -0.68 11.25
C THR A 160 5.02 -1.38 11.06
N HIS A 161 6.11 -0.81 11.57
CA HIS A 161 7.46 -1.39 11.52
C HIS A 161 7.95 -1.69 10.10
N LEU A 162 7.56 -0.86 9.16
CA LEU A 162 8.06 -0.91 7.78
C LEU A 162 9.41 -0.21 7.68
N LYS A 163 10.40 -0.82 7.01
CA LYS A 163 11.61 -0.11 6.58
C LYS A 163 11.25 1.02 5.63
N GLU A 164 12.07 2.09 5.58
CA GLU A 164 11.90 3.16 4.60
C GLU A 164 11.72 2.60 3.18
N GLY A 165 10.81 3.17 2.42
CA GLY A 165 10.46 2.75 1.08
C GLY A 165 10.02 3.91 0.21
N TRP A 166 9.45 3.61 -0.95
CA TRP A 166 8.97 4.61 -1.89
C TRP A 166 7.45 4.71 -1.88
N LEU A 167 6.95 5.94 -1.96
CA LEU A 167 5.59 6.20 -2.43
C LEU A 167 5.55 6.21 -3.95
N ARG A 168 6.54 6.85 -4.59
CA ARG A 168 6.75 6.86 -6.04
C ARG A 168 8.23 6.66 -6.37
N ARG A 169 8.51 6.02 -7.50
CA ARG A 169 9.87 5.65 -7.92
C ARG A 169 10.71 6.84 -8.46
N ASN A 170 10.25 8.04 -8.30
CA ASN A 170 10.96 9.28 -8.62
C ASN A 170 11.62 9.96 -7.41
N GLY A 171 11.89 9.20 -6.35
CA GLY A 171 12.53 9.68 -5.14
C GLY A 171 11.59 10.05 -4.00
N VAL A 172 10.28 10.09 -4.26
CA VAL A 172 9.27 10.35 -3.21
C VAL A 172 9.21 9.15 -2.27
N ALA A 173 9.58 9.39 -1.02
CA ALA A 173 9.77 8.34 -0.03
C ALA A 173 8.59 8.19 0.93
N ARG A 174 8.57 7.06 1.62
CA ARG A 174 7.81 6.80 2.82
C ARG A 174 8.78 6.43 3.94
N SER A 175 8.69 7.12 5.07
CA SER A 175 9.60 6.88 6.18
C SER A 175 9.28 5.58 6.94
N ASP A 176 10.18 5.22 7.81
CA ASP A 176 10.03 4.10 8.75
C ASP A 176 9.03 4.39 9.89
N ALA A 177 8.68 5.67 10.13
CA ALA A 177 7.69 6.07 11.12
C ALA A 177 6.23 6.00 10.61
N ALA A 178 6.04 5.60 9.34
CA ALA A 178 4.71 5.56 8.76
C ALA A 178 3.85 4.42 9.32
N THR A 179 2.56 4.71 9.44
CA THR A 179 1.50 3.70 9.61
C THR A 179 0.72 3.59 8.31
N VAL A 180 0.54 2.37 7.85
CA VAL A 180 -0.23 2.07 6.64
C VAL A 180 -1.53 1.40 7.02
N THR A 181 -2.66 1.98 6.61
CA THR A 181 -3.99 1.41 6.77
C THR A 181 -4.50 0.97 5.39
N GLU A 182 -4.99 -0.25 5.30
CA GLU A 182 -5.44 -0.84 4.05
C GLU A 182 -6.83 -1.39 4.19
N HIS A 183 -7.59 -1.35 3.09
CA HIS A 183 -8.92 -1.94 3.02
C HIS A 183 -8.98 -2.87 1.81
N PHE A 184 -9.33 -4.12 2.06
CA PHE A 184 -9.58 -5.12 1.03
C PHE A 184 -11.09 -5.34 0.91
N ILE A 185 -11.63 -5.08 -0.28
CA ILE A 185 -13.04 -5.14 -0.56
C ILE A 185 -13.24 -6.08 -1.75
N ARG A 186 -13.94 -7.20 -1.52
CA ARG A 186 -14.23 -8.16 -2.59
C ARG A 186 -15.67 -8.05 -3.06
N HIS A 187 -15.86 -7.96 -4.37
CA HIS A 187 -17.15 -7.99 -5.06
C HIS A 187 -17.13 -9.09 -6.13
N GLY A 188 -17.59 -10.30 -5.77
CA GLY A 188 -17.51 -11.45 -6.67
C GLY A 188 -16.04 -11.76 -7.01
N ASP A 189 -15.69 -11.64 -8.29
CA ASP A 189 -14.35 -11.89 -8.81
C ASP A 189 -13.50 -10.62 -8.92
N HIS A 190 -13.95 -9.52 -8.34
CA HIS A 190 -13.19 -8.28 -8.26
C HIS A 190 -12.74 -8.01 -6.82
N LEU A 191 -11.49 -7.55 -6.68
CA LEU A 191 -10.89 -7.13 -5.42
C LEU A 191 -10.37 -5.70 -5.57
N THR A 192 -10.87 -4.79 -4.74
CA THR A 192 -10.30 -3.46 -4.56
C THR A 192 -9.42 -3.44 -3.32
N TRP A 193 -8.19 -3.00 -3.47
CA TRP A 193 -7.22 -2.81 -2.39
C TRP A 193 -6.87 -1.33 -2.26
N SER A 194 -7.41 -0.68 -1.24
CA SER A 194 -7.16 0.73 -0.92
C SER A 194 -6.05 0.84 0.11
N VAL A 195 -5.12 1.78 -0.09
CA VAL A 195 -3.97 2.01 0.79
C VAL A 195 -3.94 3.47 1.23
N PHE A 196 -3.89 3.69 2.54
CA PHE A 196 -3.70 4.99 3.18
C PHE A 196 -2.37 4.98 3.92
N VAL A 197 -1.48 5.90 3.59
CA VAL A 197 -0.19 6.07 4.24
C VAL A 197 -0.22 7.34 5.08
N GLN A 198 -0.08 7.18 6.39
CA GLN A 198 0.11 8.28 7.35
C GLN A 198 1.59 8.31 7.73
N ASP A 199 2.30 9.36 7.38
CA ASP A 199 3.74 9.48 7.61
C ASP A 199 4.09 10.81 8.27
N PRO A 200 4.34 10.84 9.58
CA PRO A 200 4.60 12.07 10.31
C PRO A 200 5.95 12.71 9.97
N LYS A 201 6.88 11.98 9.32
CA LYS A 201 8.19 12.51 8.92
C LYS A 201 8.16 13.17 7.55
N TYR A 202 7.35 12.64 6.61
CA TYR A 202 7.45 12.96 5.19
C TYR A 202 6.20 13.55 4.58
N LEU A 203 5.02 13.36 5.20
CA LEU A 203 3.75 13.80 4.63
C LEU A 203 3.06 14.85 5.50
N GLU A 204 2.40 15.82 4.84
CA GLU A 204 1.52 16.82 5.49
C GLU A 204 0.10 16.28 5.67
N GLU A 205 -0.34 15.40 4.78
CA GLU A 205 -1.64 14.74 4.76
C GLU A 205 -1.47 13.25 4.42
N PRO A 206 -2.45 12.38 4.73
CA PRO A 206 -2.39 10.99 4.32
C PRO A 206 -2.32 10.84 2.80
N PHE A 207 -1.39 10.03 2.32
CA PHE A 207 -1.34 9.65 0.91
C PHE A 207 -2.29 8.48 0.68
N PHE A 208 -3.08 8.54 -0.41
CA PHE A 208 -4.07 7.52 -0.76
C PHE A 208 -3.83 6.98 -2.16
N ARG A 209 -4.04 5.66 -2.32
CA ARG A 209 -4.11 5.01 -3.63
C ARG A 209 -4.97 3.75 -3.60
N ASN A 210 -5.52 3.40 -4.76
CA ASN A 210 -6.23 2.13 -5.00
C ASN A 210 -5.46 1.24 -5.95
N ARG A 211 -5.77 -0.05 -5.85
CA ARG A 211 -5.45 -1.07 -6.85
C ARG A 211 -6.64 -2.01 -6.99
N ASP A 212 -6.94 -2.35 -8.22
CA ASP A 212 -8.03 -3.26 -8.55
C ASP A 212 -7.46 -4.53 -9.17
N TYR A 213 -8.10 -5.64 -8.84
CA TYR A 213 -7.68 -6.96 -9.27
C TYR A 213 -8.91 -7.76 -9.70
N THR A 214 -8.68 -8.72 -10.59
CA THR A 214 -9.67 -9.72 -10.99
C THR A 214 -9.15 -11.11 -10.61
N LEU A 215 -10.03 -11.97 -10.12
CA LEU A 215 -9.68 -13.35 -9.78
C LEU A 215 -9.23 -14.09 -11.04
N ALA A 216 -8.02 -14.65 -11.00
CA ALA A 216 -7.41 -15.33 -12.14
C ALA A 216 -8.05 -16.71 -12.35
N GLU A 217 -8.44 -17.04 -13.57
CA GLU A 217 -9.03 -18.33 -13.92
C GLU A 217 -8.06 -19.49 -13.71
N THR A 218 -6.77 -19.30 -14.01
CA THR A 218 -5.75 -20.35 -13.93
C THR A 218 -5.24 -20.62 -12.52
N GLY A 219 -5.38 -19.66 -11.62
CA GLY A 219 -4.91 -19.76 -10.23
C GLY A 219 -3.40 -19.93 -10.07
N VAL A 220 -2.61 -19.52 -11.06
CA VAL A 220 -1.14 -19.64 -11.04
C VAL A 220 -0.49 -18.25 -10.99
N LEU A 221 0.27 -18.00 -9.93
CA LEU A 221 1.16 -16.85 -9.85
C LEU A 221 2.55 -17.29 -10.33
N GLY A 222 3.06 -16.66 -11.38
CA GLY A 222 4.39 -16.95 -11.92
C GLY A 222 5.51 -16.68 -10.93
N ALA A 223 6.67 -17.27 -11.12
CA ALA A 223 7.88 -16.91 -10.40
C ALA A 223 8.54 -15.69 -11.05
N TYR A 224 9.04 -14.79 -10.21
CA TYR A 224 9.85 -13.66 -10.66
C TYR A 224 11.19 -13.69 -9.92
N PRO A 225 12.14 -14.51 -10.41
CA PRO A 225 13.48 -14.54 -9.85
C PRO A 225 14.19 -13.22 -10.17
N CYS A 226 15.01 -12.74 -9.25
CA CYS A 226 15.85 -11.57 -9.45
C CYS A 226 17.29 -11.92 -9.07
N GLU A 227 18.21 -11.65 -9.99
CA GLU A 227 19.65 -11.72 -9.75
C GLU A 227 20.26 -10.37 -10.06
N SER A 228 21.05 -9.85 -9.12
CA SER A 228 21.75 -8.59 -9.34
C SER A 228 22.95 -8.81 -10.26
N VAL A 229 23.16 -7.89 -11.19
CA VAL A 229 24.29 -7.88 -12.11
C VAL A 229 25.07 -6.57 -12.00
N VAL A 230 26.36 -6.61 -12.29
CA VAL A 230 27.17 -5.39 -12.33
C VAL A 230 26.96 -4.72 -13.68
N GLU A 231 26.09 -3.72 -13.71
CA GLU A 231 25.76 -2.94 -14.94
C GLU A 231 26.65 -1.71 -15.12
N VAL A 232 27.27 -1.23 -14.07
CA VAL A 232 28.06 0.00 -14.06
C VAL A 232 29.36 -0.23 -13.30
N VAL A 233 30.36 0.63 -13.54
CA VAL A 233 31.55 0.67 -12.67
C VAL A 233 31.09 1.01 -11.26
N LEU A 234 31.39 0.12 -10.31
CA LEU A 234 31.01 0.32 -8.92
C LEU A 234 31.72 1.57 -8.37
N PRO A 235 30.99 2.45 -7.69
CA PRO A 235 31.59 3.59 -7.03
C PRO A 235 32.51 3.15 -5.88
N GLU A 236 33.32 4.08 -5.38
CA GLU A 236 34.10 3.84 -4.17
C GLU A 236 33.22 3.40 -3.00
N GLN A 237 33.79 2.59 -2.12
CA GLN A 237 33.05 2.10 -0.96
C GLN A 237 32.53 3.27 -0.12
N GLY A 238 31.24 3.25 0.19
CA GLY A 238 30.55 4.30 0.94
C GLY A 238 30.02 5.46 0.09
N TYR A 239 30.28 5.50 -1.22
CA TYR A 239 29.64 6.46 -2.10
C TYR A 239 28.21 6.03 -2.40
N PHE A 240 27.30 6.97 -2.28
CA PHE A 240 25.89 6.80 -2.55
C PHE A 240 25.41 7.84 -3.58
N PRO A 241 24.91 7.42 -4.77
CA PRO A 241 24.48 8.37 -5.79
C PRO A 241 23.34 9.26 -5.29
N HIS A 242 23.59 10.57 -5.24
CA HIS A 242 22.61 11.58 -4.86
C HIS A 242 23.02 12.95 -5.41
N TYR A 243 22.07 13.87 -5.48
CA TYR A 243 22.33 15.27 -5.79
C TYR A 243 22.27 16.11 -4.51
N LEU A 244 23.15 17.09 -4.40
CA LEU A 244 23.06 18.12 -3.37
C LEU A 244 21.88 19.06 -3.65
N PRO A 245 21.36 19.77 -2.64
CA PRO A 245 20.28 20.72 -2.82
C PRO A 245 20.52 21.69 -3.97
N GLY A 246 19.57 21.82 -4.87
CA GLY A 246 19.64 22.69 -6.04
C GLY A 246 20.58 22.24 -7.17
N GLN A 247 21.22 21.07 -7.06
CA GLN A 247 22.15 20.56 -8.08
C GLN A 247 21.57 19.47 -8.98
N ASN A 248 20.35 19.05 -8.76
CA ASN A 248 19.71 18.05 -9.62
C ASN A 248 19.18 18.70 -10.90
N PRO A 249 19.81 18.44 -12.07
CA PRO A 249 19.43 19.08 -13.33
C PRO A 249 18.14 18.51 -13.94
N PHE A 250 17.69 17.36 -13.45
CA PHE A 250 16.56 16.62 -14.05
C PHE A 250 15.19 17.03 -13.49
N LEU A 251 15.14 17.79 -12.39
CA LEU A 251 13.87 18.17 -11.73
C LEU A 251 12.94 19.01 -12.61
N ILE A 252 13.47 19.68 -13.63
CA ILE A 252 12.70 20.52 -14.55
C ILE A 252 12.19 19.76 -15.79
N GLU A 253 12.61 18.50 -15.99
CA GLU A 253 12.30 17.76 -17.21
C GLU A 253 10.80 17.53 -17.36
N TYR A 254 10.12 17.10 -16.30
CA TYR A 254 8.68 16.91 -16.31
C TYR A 254 7.94 18.20 -16.72
N ALA A 255 8.24 19.32 -16.08
CA ALA A 255 7.63 20.61 -16.39
C ALA A 255 7.86 21.03 -17.85
N ARG A 256 9.09 20.82 -18.36
CA ARG A 256 9.47 21.13 -19.74
C ARG A 256 8.72 20.23 -20.74
N ASN A 257 8.71 18.93 -20.51
CA ASN A 257 8.09 17.95 -21.41
C ASN A 257 6.57 18.17 -21.52
N HIS A 258 5.94 18.51 -20.41
CA HIS A 258 4.50 18.77 -20.33
C HIS A 258 4.10 20.24 -20.59
N LYS A 259 5.10 21.13 -20.80
CA LYS A 259 4.88 22.57 -21.05
C LYS A 259 4.05 23.26 -19.96
N ILE A 260 4.34 22.91 -18.71
CA ILE A 260 3.70 23.48 -17.52
C ILE A 260 4.73 24.20 -16.66
N PRO A 261 4.32 25.20 -15.86
CA PRO A 261 5.25 25.87 -14.94
C PRO A 261 5.88 24.87 -13.95
N SER A 262 7.16 25.03 -13.62
CA SER A 262 7.84 24.19 -12.64
C SER A 262 7.16 24.19 -11.27
N GLU A 263 6.52 25.29 -10.89
CA GLU A 263 5.69 25.37 -9.69
C GLU A 263 4.44 24.46 -9.76
N ALA A 264 3.89 24.23 -10.95
CA ALA A 264 2.80 23.29 -11.15
C ALA A 264 3.27 21.86 -10.97
N ALA A 265 4.41 21.52 -11.57
CA ALA A 265 5.01 20.18 -11.46
C ALA A 265 5.39 19.83 -10.01
N MET A 266 6.05 20.75 -9.32
CA MET A 266 6.64 20.50 -8.00
C MET A 266 5.81 21.04 -6.82
N GLY A 267 4.60 21.57 -7.06
CA GLY A 267 3.80 22.28 -6.05
C GLY A 267 3.20 21.39 -4.96
N GLY A 268 3.22 20.07 -5.14
CA GLY A 268 2.67 19.14 -4.14
C GLY A 268 1.15 19.23 -4.00
N ALA A 269 0.61 18.94 -2.80
CA ALA A 269 -0.83 18.96 -2.53
C ALA A 269 -1.49 20.31 -2.85
N ALA A 270 -0.78 21.42 -2.69
CA ALA A 270 -1.30 22.76 -2.99
C ALA A 270 -1.84 22.87 -4.42
N THR A 271 -1.28 22.11 -5.37
CA THR A 271 -1.73 22.14 -6.79
C THR A 271 -3.16 21.61 -6.98
N MET A 272 -3.72 20.91 -6.02
CA MET A 272 -5.09 20.40 -6.05
C MET A 272 -6.13 21.47 -5.71
N TYR A 273 -5.72 22.58 -5.08
CA TYR A 273 -6.64 23.63 -4.62
C TYR A 273 -6.89 24.68 -5.69
N PRO A 274 -8.16 25.18 -5.83
CA PRO A 274 -8.54 26.13 -6.87
C PRO A 274 -7.74 27.45 -6.83
N GLU A 275 -7.38 27.92 -5.65
CA GLU A 275 -6.64 29.17 -5.44
C GLU A 275 -5.22 29.07 -6.01
N TYR A 276 -4.57 27.93 -5.80
CA TYR A 276 -3.25 27.67 -6.34
C TYR A 276 -3.31 27.58 -7.87
N ARG A 277 -4.31 26.90 -8.42
CA ARG A 277 -4.51 26.79 -9.88
C ARG A 277 -4.72 28.13 -10.54
N LYS A 278 -5.46 29.06 -9.92
CA LYS A 278 -5.61 30.45 -10.40
C LYS A 278 -4.26 31.18 -10.46
N ARG A 279 -3.39 30.96 -9.46
CA ARG A 279 -2.03 31.51 -9.46
C ARG A 279 -1.20 30.93 -10.58
N LEU A 280 -1.23 29.62 -10.77
CA LEU A 280 -0.47 28.92 -11.81
C LEU A 280 -0.82 29.43 -13.23
N ALA A 281 -2.09 29.77 -13.48
CA ALA A 281 -2.53 30.30 -14.77
C ALA A 281 -1.89 31.66 -15.14
N GLN A 282 -1.25 32.34 -14.18
CA GLN A 282 -0.56 33.61 -14.35
C GLN A 282 0.95 33.44 -14.55
N LEU A 283 1.50 32.25 -14.36
CA LEU A 283 2.92 31.97 -14.51
C LEU A 283 3.25 31.72 -15.99
N PRO A 284 4.43 32.16 -16.45
CA PRO A 284 4.88 31.83 -17.78
C PRO A 284 5.13 30.30 -17.89
N PRO A 285 4.97 29.70 -19.08
CA PRO A 285 5.43 28.34 -19.35
C PRO A 285 6.96 28.27 -19.16
N PRO A 286 7.51 27.09 -18.90
CA PRO A 286 8.94 26.89 -18.70
C PRO A 286 9.75 27.13 -19.96
#